data_a091883e68ea909204a20b1cb5910d53
#
_entry.id   a091883e68ea909204a20b1cb5910d53
#
_cell.length_a   1.000
_cell.length_b   1.000
_cell.length_c   1.000
_cell.angle_alpha   90.00
_cell.angle_beta   90.00
_cell.angle_gamma   90.00
#
_symmetry.space_group_name_H-M   'P 1'
#
loop_
_entity.id
_entity.type
_entity.pdbx_description
1 polymer ?
#
loop_
_entity_poly.entity_id
_entity_poly.type
_entity_poly.pdbx_seq_one_letter_code
_entity_poly.pdbx_strand_id
1 'polypeptide(L)'
;YYFILSKGDIGQTSSDGVMPELAPMNPGDYVLYVDIWGAIAADHTDAVIPEGTYTAHNGRANGTFNTGLTFATVNKEKVGDKFRIENILFETGEISVKHIDGGYDIKVDITGNDGNNYIFRYQGPVKLMDQSSEGEEISNNHIKSSLDLTIKRTTLQKYSESDDYDNYVIRCFDTDNITNDGLYPNEPGHKIQIDLY
;
A
#
# COMPACT_ATOMS: atom_id res chain seq x y z
N TYR A 1 5.73 -2.87 4.85
CA TYR A 1 5.36 -2.07 6.02
C TYR A 1 5.01 -0.67 5.57
N TYR A 2 3.79 -0.26 5.87
CA TYR A 2 3.31 1.07 5.55
C TYR A 2 3.03 1.82 6.85
N PHE A 3 3.57 3.04 6.97
CA PHE A 3 3.35 3.88 8.13
C PHE A 3 3.37 5.36 7.77
N ILE A 4 2.82 6.18 8.65
CA ILE A 4 2.70 7.63 8.45
C ILE A 4 3.40 8.34 9.60
N LEU A 5 4.25 9.28 9.27
CA LEU A 5 4.88 10.20 10.20
C LEU A 5 4.38 11.62 9.91
N SER A 6 4.19 12.42 10.92
CA SER A 6 3.72 13.78 10.72
C SER A 6 4.43 14.78 11.64
N LYS A 7 4.45 16.03 11.22
CA LYS A 7 4.91 17.15 12.03
C LYS A 7 3.92 18.30 11.94
N GLY A 8 3.60 18.88 13.09
CA GLY A 8 2.69 20.00 13.22
C GLY A 8 1.23 19.59 13.38
N ASP A 9 0.33 20.50 13.08
CA ASP A 9 -1.11 20.27 13.19
C ASP A 9 -1.60 19.59 11.92
N ILE A 10 -2.23 18.43 12.10
CA ILE A 10 -2.72 17.60 11.01
C ILE A 10 -4.23 17.47 11.11
N GLY A 11 -4.93 17.90 10.07
CA GLY A 11 -6.36 17.71 9.89
C GLY A 11 -6.65 16.50 9.02
N GLN A 12 -7.84 15.95 9.17
CA GLN A 12 -8.36 14.92 8.27
C GLN A 12 -9.30 15.58 7.27
N THR A 13 -9.02 15.43 5.98
CA THR A 13 -9.81 16.07 4.90
C THR A 13 -10.88 15.14 4.35
N SER A 14 -10.59 13.85 4.25
CA SER A 14 -11.53 12.81 3.85
C SER A 14 -11.13 11.46 4.42
N SER A 15 -12.04 10.51 4.38
CA SER A 15 -11.76 9.11 4.66
C SER A 15 -12.63 8.27 3.75
N ASP A 16 -12.01 7.52 2.87
CA ASP A 16 -12.68 6.50 2.04
C ASP A 16 -12.90 5.18 2.79
N GLY A 17 -12.57 5.17 4.09
CA GLY A 17 -12.67 4.01 4.96
C GLY A 17 -11.42 3.12 4.98
N VAL A 18 -10.47 3.34 4.08
CA VAL A 18 -9.21 2.56 4.02
C VAL A 18 -8.06 3.31 4.67
N MET A 19 -7.84 4.56 4.26
CA MET A 19 -6.86 5.44 4.90
C MET A 19 -7.36 6.88 4.91
N PRO A 20 -7.19 7.61 6.03
CA PRO A 20 -7.55 9.01 6.08
C PRO A 20 -6.62 9.83 5.18
N GLU A 21 -7.20 10.75 4.40
CA GLU A 21 -6.42 11.81 3.80
C GLU A 21 -6.04 12.82 4.87
N LEU A 22 -4.76 12.89 5.17
CA LEU A 22 -4.23 13.79 6.18
C LEU A 22 -3.69 15.06 5.52
N ALA A 23 -4.12 16.21 6.02
CA ALA A 23 -3.69 17.50 5.52
C ALA A 23 -2.90 18.26 6.58
N PRO A 24 -1.67 18.72 6.28
CA PRO A 24 -0.93 19.61 7.14
C PRO A 24 -1.62 20.99 7.17
N MET A 25 -1.92 21.49 8.38
CA MET A 25 -2.77 22.65 8.58
C MET A 25 -2.03 23.99 8.59
N ASN A 26 -0.72 24.01 8.86
CA ASN A 26 0.05 25.24 8.88
C ASN A 26 1.23 25.18 7.91
N PRO A 27 1.70 26.34 7.41
CA PRO A 27 2.90 26.39 6.59
C PRO A 27 4.11 25.78 7.31
N GLY A 28 4.78 24.84 6.63
CA GLY A 28 5.90 24.08 7.18
C GLY A 28 5.52 22.80 7.93
N ASP A 29 4.22 22.55 8.13
CA ASP A 29 3.74 21.24 8.57
C ASP A 29 3.79 20.25 7.40
N TYR A 30 3.92 18.96 7.72
CA TYR A 30 3.92 17.90 6.72
C TYR A 30 3.39 16.58 7.24
N VAL A 31 2.95 15.75 6.30
CA VAL A 31 2.66 14.32 6.49
C VAL A 31 3.57 13.54 5.56
N LEU A 32 4.29 12.57 6.08
CA LEU A 32 5.19 11.69 5.36
C LEU A 32 4.57 10.29 5.32
N TYR A 33 4.30 9.81 4.14
CA TYR A 33 3.83 8.44 3.87
C TYR A 33 5.03 7.59 3.48
N VAL A 34 5.20 6.46 4.14
CA VAL A 34 6.36 5.59 3.97
C VAL A 34 5.91 4.16 3.69
N ASP A 35 6.32 3.62 2.55
CA ASP A 35 6.11 2.22 2.17
C ASP A 35 7.46 1.53 1.98
N ILE A 36 7.86 0.72 2.96
CA ILE A 36 9.11 -0.06 2.93
C ILE A 36 8.83 -1.55 2.81
N TRP A 37 9.70 -2.22 2.08
CA TRP A 37 9.69 -3.66 1.85
C TRP A 37 10.84 -4.31 2.60
N GLY A 38 10.51 -4.99 3.69
CA GLY A 38 11.43 -5.71 4.55
C GLY A 38 11.09 -7.19 4.64
N ALA A 39 11.80 -7.90 5.50
CA ALA A 39 11.48 -9.29 5.80
C ALA A 39 10.04 -9.42 6.31
N ILE A 40 9.35 -10.48 5.89
CA ILE A 40 7.99 -10.77 6.34
C ILE A 40 8.03 -11.12 7.83
N ALA A 41 7.16 -10.49 8.62
CA ALA A 41 7.00 -10.84 10.02
C ALA A 41 6.53 -12.29 10.17
N ALA A 42 7.08 -13.01 11.14
CA ALA A 42 6.66 -14.38 11.44
C ALA A 42 5.24 -14.41 12.02
N ASP A 43 4.86 -13.38 12.77
CA ASP A 43 3.52 -13.13 13.27
C ASP A 43 3.10 -11.72 12.84
N HIS A 44 2.03 -11.63 12.04
CA HIS A 44 1.54 -10.35 11.53
C HIS A 44 0.85 -9.50 12.60
N THR A 45 0.32 -10.13 13.67
CA THR A 45 -0.35 -9.42 14.77
C THR A 45 0.62 -8.70 15.70
N ASP A 46 1.88 -9.12 15.68
CA ASP A 46 2.99 -8.52 16.45
C ASP A 46 4.13 -8.07 15.51
N ALA A 47 3.75 -7.55 14.35
CA ALA A 47 4.72 -7.13 13.35
C ALA A 47 5.50 -5.90 13.82
N VAL A 48 6.82 -5.98 13.70
CA VAL A 48 7.74 -4.86 13.92
C VAL A 48 8.41 -4.49 12.60
N ILE A 49 8.65 -3.20 12.39
CA ILE A 49 9.40 -2.73 11.22
C ILE A 49 10.84 -3.25 11.36
N PRO A 50 11.38 -4.05 10.41
CA PRO A 50 12.71 -4.57 10.52
C PRO A 50 13.76 -3.44 10.54
N GLU A 51 14.81 -3.61 11.34
CA GLU A 51 15.98 -2.72 11.29
C GLU A 51 16.67 -2.85 9.93
N GLY A 52 17.16 -1.73 9.42
CA GLY A 52 17.89 -1.72 8.16
C GLY A 52 17.94 -0.39 7.47
N THR A 53 18.58 -0.39 6.30
CA THR A 53 18.58 0.71 5.35
C THR A 53 17.80 0.25 4.12
N TYR A 54 16.83 1.05 3.73
CA TYR A 54 15.93 0.82 2.61
C TYR A 54 16.25 1.83 1.52
N THR A 55 16.59 1.35 0.33
CA THR A 55 16.93 2.18 -0.81
C THR A 55 15.75 2.36 -1.76
N ALA A 56 15.75 3.42 -2.57
CA ALA A 56 14.67 3.71 -3.51
C ALA A 56 14.52 2.61 -4.56
N HIS A 57 13.28 2.17 -4.79
CA HIS A 57 12.95 1.18 -5.80
C HIS A 57 11.53 1.39 -6.33
N ASN A 58 11.34 1.25 -7.63
CA ASN A 58 10.00 1.26 -8.22
C ASN A 58 9.43 -0.16 -8.25
N GLY A 59 8.87 -0.60 -7.11
CA GLY A 59 8.29 -1.95 -6.97
C GLY A 59 8.49 -2.51 -5.56
N ARG A 60 8.45 -3.84 -5.47
CA ARG A 60 8.39 -4.60 -4.22
C ARG A 60 9.65 -5.47 -4.08
N ALA A 61 10.72 -4.92 -3.57
CA ALA A 61 11.94 -5.67 -3.30
C ALA A 61 12.34 -5.53 -1.82
N ASN A 62 12.83 -6.61 -1.20
CA ASN A 62 13.29 -6.58 0.18
C ASN A 62 14.47 -5.60 0.34
N GLY A 63 14.48 -4.81 1.41
CA GLY A 63 15.48 -3.78 1.65
C GLY A 63 15.26 -2.49 0.85
N THR A 64 14.05 -2.25 0.36
CA THR A 64 13.74 -1.05 -0.44
C THR A 64 12.54 -0.27 0.10
N PHE A 65 12.42 0.99 -0.28
CA PHE A 65 11.17 1.73 -0.19
C PHE A 65 10.58 1.97 -1.59
N ASN A 66 9.25 1.92 -1.68
CA ASN A 66 8.55 2.10 -2.95
C ASN A 66 8.40 3.59 -3.28
N THR A 67 9.03 4.04 -4.37
CA THR A 67 8.99 5.44 -4.80
C THR A 67 7.61 5.90 -5.27
N GLY A 68 6.73 4.98 -5.66
CA GLY A 68 5.35 5.30 -6.05
C GLY A 68 4.39 5.48 -4.87
N LEU A 69 4.75 4.99 -3.68
CA LEU A 69 3.90 4.99 -2.48
C LEU A 69 4.55 5.72 -1.28
N THR A 70 5.81 6.15 -1.42
CA THR A 70 6.51 6.94 -0.42
C THR A 70 6.60 8.38 -0.89
N PHE A 71 5.96 9.29 -0.17
CA PHE A 71 5.88 10.71 -0.53
C PHE A 71 5.59 11.58 0.70
N ALA A 72 5.82 12.87 0.59
CA ALA A 72 5.41 13.84 1.60
C ALA A 72 4.33 14.78 1.06
N THR A 73 3.31 15.02 1.88
CA THR A 73 2.37 16.12 1.69
C THR A 73 2.77 17.28 2.58
N VAL A 74 3.05 18.42 2.00
CA VAL A 74 3.51 19.61 2.71
C VAL A 74 2.57 20.79 2.49
N ASN A 75 2.38 21.61 3.52
CA ASN A 75 1.70 22.88 3.39
C ASN A 75 2.75 23.95 3.11
N LYS A 76 2.76 24.49 1.90
CA LYS A 76 3.73 25.51 1.47
C LYS A 76 3.36 26.90 1.96
N GLU A 77 2.07 27.25 1.92
CA GLU A 77 1.60 28.56 2.31
C GLU A 77 0.09 28.55 2.61
N LYS A 78 -0.34 29.53 3.38
CA LYS A 78 -1.74 29.82 3.61
C LYS A 78 -2.11 31.12 2.90
N VAL A 79 -3.07 31.06 1.99
CA VAL A 79 -3.59 32.23 1.26
C VAL A 79 -5.07 32.41 1.62
N GLY A 80 -5.37 33.34 2.52
CA GLY A 80 -6.71 33.48 3.12
C GLY A 80 -7.08 32.23 3.91
N ASP A 81 -8.23 31.62 3.60
CA ASP A 81 -8.69 30.39 4.23
C ASP A 81 -8.28 29.12 3.44
N LYS A 82 -7.47 29.27 2.39
CA LYS A 82 -7.01 28.17 1.56
C LYS A 82 -5.56 27.83 1.87
N PHE A 83 -5.27 26.53 1.86
CA PHE A 83 -3.91 26.00 1.99
C PHE A 83 -3.39 25.58 0.62
N ARG A 84 -2.14 25.89 0.33
CA ARG A 84 -1.42 25.33 -0.79
C ARG A 84 -0.69 24.08 -0.35
N ILE A 85 -1.31 22.97 -0.54
CA ILE A 85 -0.76 21.65 -0.24
C ILE A 85 -0.06 21.13 -1.50
N GLU A 86 1.11 20.57 -1.33
CA GLU A 86 1.93 20.03 -2.40
C GLU A 86 2.42 18.63 -2.01
N ASN A 87 2.35 17.69 -2.95
CA ASN A 87 2.92 16.37 -2.80
C ASN A 87 4.33 16.36 -3.39
N ILE A 88 5.29 15.97 -2.58
CA ILE A 88 6.68 15.75 -2.98
C ILE A 88 6.87 14.24 -3.14
N LEU A 89 7.01 13.80 -4.38
CA LEU A 89 7.32 12.42 -4.70
C LEU A 89 8.82 12.18 -4.53
N PHE A 90 9.21 11.01 -4.06
CA PHE A 90 10.60 10.70 -3.79
C PHE A 90 11.18 9.78 -4.86
N GLU A 91 12.30 10.17 -5.44
CA GLU A 91 12.93 9.47 -6.55
C GLU A 91 14.11 8.62 -6.12
N THR A 92 14.93 9.14 -5.21
CA THR A 92 16.16 8.49 -4.75
C THR A 92 16.41 8.74 -3.28
N GLY A 93 17.32 7.99 -2.68
CA GLY A 93 17.77 8.17 -1.32
C GLY A 93 17.61 6.92 -0.46
N GLU A 94 17.61 7.13 0.84
CA GLU A 94 17.63 6.05 1.82
C GLU A 94 16.72 6.34 3.01
N ILE A 95 16.09 5.29 3.52
CA ILE A 95 15.36 5.29 4.79
C ILE A 95 16.06 4.33 5.74
N SER A 96 16.55 4.81 6.86
CA SER A 96 17.13 3.95 7.90
C SER A 96 16.18 3.80 9.07
N VAL A 97 16.04 2.57 9.55
CA VAL A 97 15.24 2.19 10.70
C VAL A 97 16.12 1.50 11.72
N LYS A 98 16.07 1.94 12.96
CA LYS A 98 16.71 1.31 14.12
C LYS A 98 15.69 1.16 15.24
N HIS A 99 15.79 0.08 15.99
CA HIS A 99 15.01 -0.07 17.20
C HIS A 99 15.68 0.70 18.34
N ILE A 100 14.89 1.38 19.13
CA ILE A 100 15.28 2.06 20.36
C ILE A 100 14.33 1.64 21.50
N ASP A 101 14.68 1.97 22.71
CA ASP A 101 13.78 1.73 23.84
C ASP A 101 12.44 2.47 23.64
N GLY A 102 11.34 1.72 23.60
CA GLY A 102 9.99 2.25 23.39
C GLY A 102 9.63 2.60 21.96
N GLY A 103 10.39 2.19 20.94
CA GLY A 103 10.02 2.45 19.54
C GLY A 103 11.15 2.39 18.52
N TYR A 104 11.17 3.37 17.64
CA TYR A 104 12.05 3.42 16.48
C TYR A 104 12.81 4.75 16.41
N ASP A 105 14.02 4.72 15.87
CA ASP A 105 14.76 5.86 15.33
C ASP A 105 14.75 5.71 13.81
N ILE A 106 13.98 6.58 13.14
CA ILE A 106 13.80 6.57 11.70
C ILE A 106 14.41 7.82 11.11
N LYS A 107 15.36 7.65 10.19
CA LYS A 107 15.92 8.73 9.38
C LYS A 107 15.53 8.49 7.92
N VAL A 108 14.95 9.50 7.30
CA VAL A 108 14.63 9.55 5.88
C VAL A 108 15.51 10.62 5.25
N ASP A 109 16.31 10.24 4.24
CA ASP A 109 17.26 11.12 3.55
C ASP A 109 17.09 10.88 2.05
N ILE A 110 16.29 11.71 1.40
CA ILE A 110 15.74 11.43 0.09
C ILE A 110 15.72 12.67 -0.79
N THR A 111 15.82 12.45 -2.10
CA THR A 111 15.68 13.51 -3.10
C THR A 111 14.29 13.45 -3.70
N GLY A 112 13.60 14.57 -3.70
CA GLY A 112 12.28 14.72 -4.28
C GLY A 112 12.32 14.97 -5.80
N ASN A 113 11.16 14.82 -6.43
CA ASN A 113 10.95 15.12 -7.85
C ASN A 113 11.15 16.58 -8.24
N ASP A 114 11.30 17.46 -7.25
CA ASP A 114 11.67 18.88 -7.42
C ASP A 114 13.18 19.11 -7.36
N GLY A 115 13.97 18.03 -7.22
CA GLY A 115 15.44 18.07 -7.14
C GLY A 115 15.99 18.48 -5.79
N ASN A 116 15.15 18.74 -4.80
CA ASN A 116 15.59 19.08 -3.46
C ASN A 116 15.85 17.86 -2.61
N ASN A 117 16.80 17.99 -1.67
CA ASN A 117 17.03 16.96 -0.66
C ASN A 117 16.19 17.22 0.59
N TYR A 118 15.53 16.18 1.08
CA TYR A 118 14.67 16.19 2.25
C TYR A 118 15.19 15.24 3.32
N ILE A 119 15.35 15.77 4.53
CA ILE A 119 15.77 14.98 5.69
C ILE A 119 14.68 15.03 6.76
N PHE A 120 14.08 13.87 7.04
CA PHE A 120 13.14 13.71 8.13
C PHE A 120 13.77 12.83 9.21
N ARG A 121 13.43 13.11 10.46
CA ARG A 121 13.88 12.32 11.61
C ARG A 121 12.71 12.11 12.56
N TYR A 122 12.55 10.90 13.00
CA TYR A 122 11.53 10.51 13.96
C TYR A 122 12.12 9.58 15.00
N GLN A 123 11.78 9.82 16.26
CA GLN A 123 12.10 8.91 17.36
C GLN A 123 10.83 8.71 18.19
N GLY A 124 10.40 7.47 18.36
CA GLY A 124 9.22 7.12 19.13
C GLY A 124 8.52 5.86 18.64
N PRO A 125 7.36 5.55 19.22
CA PRO A 125 6.55 4.41 18.82
C PRO A 125 5.91 4.66 17.44
N VAL A 126 5.89 3.64 16.58
CA VAL A 126 5.10 3.63 15.35
C VAL A 126 3.99 2.60 15.53
N LYS A 127 2.75 3.04 15.38
CA LYS A 127 1.62 2.13 15.39
C LYS A 127 1.44 1.57 13.98
N LEU A 128 1.69 0.30 13.82
CA LEU A 128 1.33 -0.42 12.61
C LEU A 128 -0.15 -0.83 12.70
N MET A 129 -0.86 -0.68 11.59
CA MET A 129 -2.18 -1.26 11.42
C MET A 129 -2.01 -2.61 10.74
N ASP A 130 -2.51 -3.66 11.37
CA ASP A 130 -2.61 -4.96 10.72
C ASP A 130 -3.69 -4.89 9.65
N GLN A 131 -3.28 -4.89 8.39
CA GLN A 131 -4.16 -5.01 7.23
C GLN A 131 -4.05 -6.39 6.59
N SER A 132 -3.36 -7.31 7.23
CA SER A 132 -3.06 -8.63 6.68
C SER A 132 -4.27 -9.58 6.67
N SER A 133 -5.37 -9.23 7.24
CA SER A 133 -6.68 -9.85 7.06
C SER A 133 -7.62 -9.54 8.22
N GLU A 134 -8.43 -8.53 8.10
CA GLU A 134 -9.76 -8.54 8.73
C GLU A 134 -10.81 -9.10 7.77
N GLY A 135 -10.41 -9.91 6.82
CA GLY A 135 -11.32 -10.77 6.06
C GLY A 135 -11.00 -12.18 6.49
N GLU A 136 -12.04 -12.92 6.86
CA GLU A 136 -11.96 -14.38 6.96
C GLU A 136 -10.92 -14.91 5.98
N GLU A 137 -10.21 -15.97 6.29
CA GLU A 137 -9.10 -16.61 5.55
C GLU A 137 -9.25 -16.78 4.02
N ILE A 138 -10.08 -15.95 3.39
CA ILE A 138 -10.38 -15.95 1.95
C ILE A 138 -9.20 -15.41 1.13
N SER A 139 -8.31 -14.63 1.73
CA SER A 139 -7.16 -14.04 1.01
C SER A 139 -5.91 -14.90 1.04
N ASN A 140 -5.93 -16.03 1.74
CA ASN A 140 -4.85 -16.97 1.64
C ASN A 140 -4.98 -17.71 0.31
N ASN A 141 -4.34 -17.22 -0.71
CA ASN A 141 -4.08 -17.92 -1.97
C ASN A 141 -3.25 -19.22 -1.76
N HIS A 142 -3.14 -19.69 -0.53
CA HIS A 142 -2.51 -20.95 -0.19
C HIS A 142 -3.56 -22.03 -0.05
N ILE A 143 -3.77 -22.75 -1.13
CA ILE A 143 -4.47 -24.03 -1.07
C ILE A 143 -3.60 -24.97 -0.23
N LYS A 144 -3.96 -25.16 1.05
CA LYS A 144 -3.23 -26.02 2.00
C LYS A 144 -3.45 -27.50 1.76
N SER A 145 -4.38 -27.85 0.90
CA SER A 145 -4.71 -29.23 0.50
C SER A 145 -5.20 -29.26 -0.94
N SER A 146 -5.20 -30.44 -1.55
CA SER A 146 -5.81 -30.62 -2.87
C SER A 146 -7.28 -30.20 -2.82
N LEU A 147 -7.66 -29.30 -3.71
CA LEU A 147 -9.03 -28.84 -3.88
C LEU A 147 -9.56 -29.49 -5.17
N ASP A 148 -10.57 -30.34 -5.04
CA ASP A 148 -11.28 -30.95 -6.17
C ASP A 148 -12.58 -30.19 -6.37
N LEU A 149 -12.64 -29.37 -7.41
CA LEU A 149 -13.79 -28.52 -7.71
C LEU A 149 -14.48 -28.97 -8.98
N THR A 150 -15.77 -29.18 -8.90
CA THR A 150 -16.61 -29.37 -10.08
C THR A 150 -17.04 -28.02 -10.63
N ILE A 151 -16.49 -27.62 -11.76
CA ILE A 151 -16.86 -26.36 -12.40
C ILE A 151 -18.27 -26.47 -12.98
N LYS A 152 -19.15 -25.59 -12.54
CA LYS A 152 -20.54 -25.48 -13.00
C LYS A 152 -20.71 -24.36 -14.03
N ARG A 153 -19.96 -23.28 -13.90
CA ARG A 153 -20.05 -22.13 -14.77
C ARG A 153 -18.69 -21.55 -15.12
N THR A 154 -18.58 -21.05 -16.35
CA THR A 154 -17.36 -20.37 -16.83
C THR A 154 -17.77 -19.07 -17.53
N THR A 155 -17.03 -18.00 -17.27
CA THR A 155 -17.13 -16.74 -18.02
C THR A 155 -15.81 -16.42 -18.69
N LEU A 156 -15.87 -15.85 -19.88
CA LEU A 156 -14.70 -15.34 -20.63
C LEU A 156 -14.90 -13.86 -20.89
N GLN A 157 -13.89 -13.08 -20.56
CA GLN A 157 -13.88 -11.64 -20.82
C GLN A 157 -12.59 -11.27 -21.53
N LYS A 158 -12.73 -10.55 -22.67
CA LYS A 158 -11.60 -9.85 -23.28
C LYS A 158 -11.39 -8.55 -22.53
N TYR A 159 -10.21 -8.34 -22.00
CA TYR A 159 -9.91 -7.22 -21.11
C TYR A 159 -9.27 -6.06 -21.83
N SER A 160 -8.33 -6.36 -22.71
CA SER A 160 -7.64 -5.38 -23.54
C SER A 160 -7.29 -5.97 -24.88
N GLU A 161 -7.08 -5.09 -25.83
CA GLU A 161 -6.64 -5.38 -27.18
C GLU A 161 -5.53 -4.40 -27.50
N SER A 162 -4.39 -4.92 -27.97
CA SER A 162 -3.30 -4.13 -28.52
C SER A 162 -2.85 -4.74 -29.83
N ASP A 163 -2.00 -4.03 -30.56
CA ASP A 163 -1.44 -4.55 -31.82
C ASP A 163 -0.58 -5.80 -31.62
N ASP A 164 -0.09 -6.03 -30.39
CA ASP A 164 0.85 -7.09 -30.08
C ASP A 164 0.22 -8.27 -29.31
N TYR A 165 -0.87 -8.04 -28.57
CA TYR A 165 -1.51 -9.09 -27.77
C TYR A 165 -2.96 -8.77 -27.38
N ASP A 166 -3.73 -9.83 -27.14
CA ASP A 166 -5.05 -9.79 -26.52
C ASP A 166 -4.95 -10.34 -25.09
N ASN A 167 -5.57 -9.65 -24.14
CA ASN A 167 -5.68 -10.12 -22.77
C ASN A 167 -7.08 -10.68 -22.51
N TYR A 168 -7.13 -11.95 -22.11
CA TYR A 168 -8.36 -12.65 -21.76
C TYR A 168 -8.35 -13.10 -20.32
N VAL A 169 -9.50 -12.99 -19.67
CA VAL A 169 -9.71 -13.50 -18.31
C VAL A 169 -10.78 -14.58 -18.35
N ILE A 170 -10.41 -15.77 -17.96
CA ILE A 170 -11.33 -16.90 -17.76
C ILE A 170 -11.65 -17.01 -16.28
N ARG A 171 -12.92 -17.05 -15.93
CA ARG A 171 -13.37 -17.29 -14.54
C ARG A 171 -14.20 -18.55 -14.50
N CYS A 172 -13.81 -19.46 -13.64
CA CYS A 172 -14.48 -20.73 -13.41
C CYS A 172 -15.11 -20.75 -12.03
N PHE A 173 -16.35 -21.16 -11.92
CA PHE A 173 -17.11 -21.18 -10.67
C PHE A 173 -17.64 -22.60 -10.40
N ASP A 174 -17.66 -23.01 -9.14
CA ASP A 174 -18.31 -24.24 -8.68
C ASP A 174 -19.80 -24.06 -8.35
N THR A 175 -20.35 -22.88 -8.66
CA THR A 175 -21.77 -22.54 -8.54
C THR A 175 -22.31 -21.96 -9.83
N ASP A 176 -23.61 -22.13 -10.09
CA ASP A 176 -24.34 -21.46 -11.19
C ASP A 176 -24.84 -20.08 -10.80
N ASN A 177 -24.92 -19.80 -9.51
CA ASN A 177 -25.42 -18.53 -8.97
C ASN A 177 -24.29 -17.52 -8.85
N ILE A 178 -24.08 -16.75 -9.90
CA ILE A 178 -23.05 -15.71 -9.96
C ILE A 178 -23.67 -14.33 -10.20
N THR A 179 -22.92 -13.27 -9.89
CA THR A 179 -23.31 -11.88 -10.15
C THR A 179 -23.60 -11.65 -11.64
N ASN A 180 -24.46 -10.67 -11.95
CA ASN A 180 -24.87 -10.38 -13.33
C ASN A 180 -23.71 -9.96 -14.24
N ASP A 181 -22.65 -9.39 -13.66
CA ASP A 181 -21.41 -9.06 -14.36
C ASP A 181 -20.47 -10.25 -14.56
N GLY A 182 -20.80 -11.41 -13.97
CA GLY A 182 -20.01 -12.63 -14.09
C GLY A 182 -18.69 -12.62 -13.30
N LEU A 183 -18.57 -11.77 -12.30
CA LEU A 183 -17.32 -11.57 -11.57
C LEU A 183 -17.22 -12.38 -10.27
N TYR A 184 -18.34 -12.61 -9.57
CA TYR A 184 -18.37 -13.20 -8.23
C TYR A 184 -19.50 -14.21 -8.06
N PRO A 185 -19.36 -15.22 -7.17
CA PRO A 185 -20.49 -16.01 -6.73
C PRO A 185 -21.43 -15.17 -5.82
N ASN A 186 -22.75 -15.35 -5.93
CA ASN A 186 -23.76 -14.73 -5.06
C ASN A 186 -23.98 -15.48 -3.74
N GLU A 187 -23.35 -16.65 -3.59
CA GLU A 187 -23.46 -17.53 -2.44
C GLU A 187 -22.07 -18.10 -2.12
N PRO A 188 -21.90 -18.77 -0.98
CA PRO A 188 -20.64 -19.44 -0.69
C PRO A 188 -20.25 -20.37 -1.84
N GLY A 189 -19.08 -20.14 -2.41
CA GLY A 189 -18.57 -20.89 -3.56
C GLY A 189 -17.14 -20.43 -3.88
N HIS A 190 -16.51 -21.15 -4.81
CA HIS A 190 -15.14 -20.89 -5.22
C HIS A 190 -15.11 -20.30 -6.63
N LYS A 191 -14.14 -19.43 -6.84
CA LYS A 191 -13.79 -18.86 -8.15
C LYS A 191 -12.32 -19.13 -8.44
N ILE A 192 -12.04 -19.70 -9.60
CA ILE A 192 -10.70 -19.75 -10.17
C ILE A 192 -10.64 -18.71 -11.30
N GLN A 193 -9.64 -17.86 -11.31
CA GLN A 193 -9.39 -16.89 -12.37
C GLN A 193 -8.06 -17.19 -13.04
N ILE A 194 -8.07 -17.20 -14.38
CA ILE A 194 -6.90 -17.44 -15.22
C ILE A 194 -6.78 -16.25 -16.17
N ASP A 195 -5.66 -15.56 -16.12
CA ASP A 195 -5.34 -14.46 -17.02
C ASP A 195 -4.43 -15.00 -18.12
N LEU A 196 -4.79 -14.75 -19.38
CA LEU A 196 -4.05 -15.16 -20.59
C LEU A 196 -3.60 -13.93 -21.36
N TYR A 197 -2.32 -13.89 -21.70
CA TYR A 197 -1.66 -12.83 -22.46
C TYR A 197 -1.14 -13.35 -23.80
#